data_ad42b0b6f259ee51db239ce46a21c906
#
_entry.id   ad42b0b6f259ee51db239ce46a21c906
#
_cell.length_a   1.000
_cell.length_b   1.000
_cell.length_c   1.000
_cell.angle_alpha   90.00
_cell.angle_beta   90.00
_cell.angle_gamma   90.00
#
_symmetry.space_group_name_H-M   'P 1'
#
loop_
_entity.id
_entity.type
_entity.pdbx_description
1 polymer ?
#
loop_
_entity_poly.entity_id
_entity_poly.type
_entity_poly.pdbx_seq_one_letter_code
_entity_poly.pdbx_strand_id
1 'polypeptide(L)'
;RLAVMTGLRPGELLGLRVGDVDGHRLHLARSINRMNEETTGKNENALRTVVLHPLAVAELRAQLQQRAFEEERPLRHDDPVFLLTNEQSLYNYWQFYQRCNGIDPPISLYELRHTFVSMIEDTVSPAQLRRMVGHSKNMDTYGWYSHAVEGRADAAALAIADTLSEYAPGSGK
;
A
#
# COMPACT_ATOMS: atom_id res chain seq x y z
N ARG A 1 -1.12 6.06 -7.02
CA ARG A 1 -2.43 5.79 -6.44
C ARG A 1 -2.37 4.68 -5.39
N LEU A 2 -1.81 3.50 -5.71
CA LEU A 2 -1.77 2.36 -4.76
C LEU A 2 -1.18 2.76 -3.39
N ALA A 3 -0.14 3.60 -3.34
CA ALA A 3 0.49 4.07 -2.11
C ALA A 3 -0.50 4.76 -1.15
N VAL A 4 -1.30 5.69 -1.66
CA VAL A 4 -2.28 6.43 -0.85
C VAL A 4 -3.51 5.60 -0.51
N MET A 5 -3.80 4.56 -1.29
CA MET A 5 -4.94 3.65 -1.05
C MET A 5 -4.63 2.51 -0.08
N THR A 6 -3.36 2.25 0.20
CA THR A 6 -2.96 1.09 1.02
C THR A 6 -2.08 1.46 2.21
N GLY A 7 -1.53 2.67 2.22
CA GLY A 7 -0.59 3.11 3.23
C GLY A 7 0.72 2.30 3.26
N LEU A 8 1.07 1.60 2.20
CA LEU A 8 2.33 0.86 2.09
C LEU A 8 3.54 1.79 2.16
N ARG A 9 4.62 1.32 2.77
CA ARG A 9 5.90 2.04 2.75
C ARG A 9 6.50 2.04 1.34
N PRO A 10 7.27 3.07 0.96
CA PRO A 10 7.93 3.11 -0.35
C PRO A 10 8.72 1.85 -0.68
N GLY A 11 9.51 1.34 0.25
CA GLY A 11 10.26 0.12 0.06
C GLY A 11 9.40 -1.15 -0.07
N GLU A 12 8.25 -1.20 0.61
CA GLU A 12 7.28 -2.30 0.45
C GLU A 12 6.68 -2.28 -0.97
N LEU A 13 6.34 -1.10 -1.49
CA LEU A 13 5.86 -0.95 -2.88
C LEU A 13 6.90 -1.42 -3.90
N LEU A 14 8.17 -1.03 -3.72
CA LEU A 14 9.27 -1.45 -4.60
C LEU A 14 9.54 -2.95 -4.54
N GLY A 15 9.32 -3.56 -3.37
CA GLY A 15 9.53 -4.99 -3.18
C GLY A 15 8.41 -5.88 -3.70
N LEU A 16 7.27 -5.32 -4.15
CA LEU A 16 6.13 -6.11 -4.60
C LEU A 16 6.42 -6.91 -5.87
N ARG A 17 6.08 -8.19 -5.84
CA ARG A 17 6.10 -9.09 -6.99
C ARG A 17 4.68 -9.56 -7.32
N VAL A 18 4.49 -10.02 -8.55
CA VAL A 18 3.21 -10.54 -9.03
C VAL A 18 2.67 -11.66 -8.13
N GLY A 19 3.54 -12.55 -7.69
CA GLY A 19 3.19 -13.66 -6.80
C GLY A 19 2.78 -13.26 -5.37
N ASP A 20 2.99 -12.00 -4.98
CA ASP A 20 2.51 -11.50 -3.70
C ASP A 20 1.02 -11.14 -3.73
N VAL A 21 0.40 -11.16 -4.93
CA VAL A 21 -1.00 -10.78 -5.15
C VAL A 21 -1.88 -12.02 -5.25
N ASP A 22 -2.73 -12.23 -4.26
CA ASP A 22 -3.72 -13.30 -4.24
C ASP A 22 -5.13 -12.69 -4.16
N GLY A 23 -5.75 -12.48 -5.31
CA GLY A 23 -7.07 -11.88 -5.43
C GLY A 23 -7.14 -10.48 -4.85
N HIS A 24 -7.71 -10.35 -3.65
CA HIS A 24 -7.81 -9.10 -2.89
C HIS A 24 -6.83 -9.08 -1.69
N ARG A 25 -5.91 -10.02 -1.62
CA ARG A 25 -4.89 -10.11 -0.57
C ARG A 25 -3.53 -9.78 -1.14
N LEU A 26 -2.76 -9.04 -0.39
CA LEU A 26 -1.40 -8.65 -0.72
C LEU A 26 -0.46 -9.14 0.38
N HIS A 27 0.43 -10.07 0.03
CA HIS A 27 1.38 -10.66 0.94
C HIS A 27 2.68 -9.85 0.93
N LEU A 28 2.91 -9.05 1.96
CA LEU A 28 4.14 -8.27 2.08
C LEU A 28 5.24 -9.16 2.64
N ALA A 29 6.14 -9.60 1.77
CA ALA A 29 7.23 -10.52 2.09
C ALA A 29 8.60 -9.82 2.13
N ARG A 30 8.71 -8.63 1.55
CA ARG A 30 9.99 -7.93 1.36
C ARG A 30 9.84 -6.42 1.29
N SER A 31 10.97 -5.74 1.44
CA SER A 31 11.10 -4.29 1.27
C SER A 31 12.46 -3.99 0.64
N ILE A 32 12.51 -3.03 -0.28
CA ILE A 32 13.78 -2.53 -0.83
C ILE A 32 14.20 -1.31 0.00
N ASN A 33 15.42 -1.32 0.52
CA ASN A 33 15.96 -0.22 1.30
C ASN A 33 16.68 0.82 0.40
N ARG A 34 17.18 1.90 1.01
CA ARG A 34 17.91 2.97 0.29
C ARG A 34 19.21 2.50 -0.36
N MET A 35 19.77 1.39 0.07
CA MET A 35 20.97 0.78 -0.52
C MET A 35 20.62 -0.19 -1.65
N ASN A 36 19.35 -0.25 -2.06
CA ASN A 36 18.80 -1.19 -3.04
C ASN A 36 18.92 -2.66 -2.63
N GLU A 37 18.99 -2.91 -1.34
CA GLU A 37 19.02 -4.26 -0.81
C GLU A 37 17.60 -4.72 -0.49
N GLU A 38 17.31 -5.96 -0.87
CA GLU A 38 16.08 -6.63 -0.47
C GLU A 38 16.21 -7.03 1.00
N THR A 39 15.23 -6.64 1.79
CA THR A 39 15.15 -6.96 3.22
C THR A 39 13.78 -7.56 3.54
N THR A 40 13.73 -8.42 4.54
CA THR A 40 12.47 -8.93 5.09
C THR A 40 11.77 -7.92 6.01
N GLY A 41 12.32 -6.69 6.09
CA GLY A 41 11.87 -5.63 6.98
C GLY A 41 12.52 -5.69 8.36
N LYS A 42 12.52 -4.54 9.05
CA LYS A 42 13.21 -4.38 10.35
C LYS A 42 12.50 -5.05 11.52
N ASN A 43 11.24 -5.48 11.37
CA ASN A 43 10.40 -6.01 12.43
C ASN A 43 9.56 -7.19 11.93
N GLU A 44 9.19 -8.09 12.84
CA GLU A 44 8.24 -9.21 12.57
C GLU A 44 6.93 -8.75 11.92
N ASN A 45 6.48 -7.52 12.20
CA ASN A 45 5.29 -6.92 11.60
C ASN A 45 5.48 -6.43 10.15
N ALA A 46 6.68 -6.54 9.58
CA ALA A 46 6.94 -6.24 8.18
C ALA A 46 6.35 -7.32 7.27
N LEU A 47 6.41 -8.58 7.74
CA LEU A 47 5.76 -9.70 7.07
C LEU A 47 4.29 -9.73 7.47
N ARG A 48 3.41 -9.37 6.56
CA ARG A 48 1.97 -9.32 6.83
C ARG A 48 1.16 -9.48 5.55
N THR A 49 -0.08 -9.90 5.71
CA THR A 49 -1.07 -9.86 4.64
C THR A 49 -1.98 -8.65 4.84
N VAL A 50 -2.09 -7.84 3.80
CA VAL A 50 -3.02 -6.70 3.72
C VAL A 50 -4.21 -7.12 2.87
N VAL A 51 -5.42 -6.97 3.40
CA VAL A 51 -6.65 -7.13 2.63
C VAL A 51 -6.91 -5.81 1.92
N LEU A 52 -6.95 -5.87 0.60
CA LEU A 52 -7.15 -4.70 -0.26
C LEU A 52 -8.64 -4.42 -0.40
N HIS A 53 -9.01 -3.16 -0.26
CA HIS A 53 -10.35 -2.70 -0.61
C HIS A 53 -10.54 -2.68 -2.16
N PRO A 54 -11.80 -2.70 -2.65
CA PRO A 54 -12.08 -2.84 -4.08
C PRO A 54 -11.36 -1.83 -4.99
N LEU A 55 -11.22 -0.57 -4.56
CA LEU A 55 -10.51 0.45 -5.34
C LEU A 55 -9.02 0.14 -5.49
N ALA A 56 -8.36 -0.33 -4.42
CA ALA A 56 -6.95 -0.74 -4.49
C ALA A 56 -6.76 -1.99 -5.35
N VAL A 57 -7.70 -2.93 -5.31
CA VAL A 57 -7.71 -4.12 -6.20
C VAL A 57 -7.80 -3.68 -7.67
N ALA A 58 -8.68 -2.73 -7.98
CA ALA A 58 -8.84 -2.21 -9.35
C ALA A 58 -7.56 -1.56 -9.87
N GLU A 59 -6.92 -0.69 -9.05
CA GLU A 59 -5.65 -0.04 -9.41
C GLU A 59 -4.52 -1.06 -9.58
N LEU A 60 -4.43 -2.06 -8.70
CA LEU A 60 -3.42 -3.11 -8.81
C LEU A 60 -3.61 -3.97 -10.06
N ARG A 61 -4.84 -4.33 -10.39
CA ARG A 61 -5.15 -5.05 -11.63
C ARG A 61 -4.79 -4.25 -12.87
N ALA A 62 -5.13 -2.96 -12.90
CA ALA A 62 -4.77 -2.07 -14.00
C ALA A 62 -3.24 -1.98 -14.16
N GLN A 63 -2.50 -1.89 -13.06
CA GLN A 63 -1.03 -1.90 -13.06
C GLN A 63 -0.48 -3.21 -13.64
N LEU A 64 -1.00 -4.36 -13.22
CA LEU A 64 -0.54 -5.67 -13.73
C LEU A 64 -0.88 -5.86 -15.22
N GLN A 65 -2.04 -5.39 -15.66
CA GLN A 65 -2.41 -5.41 -17.09
C GLN A 65 -1.47 -4.54 -17.93
N GLN A 66 -1.17 -3.32 -17.45
CA GLN A 66 -0.21 -2.42 -18.11
C GLN A 66 1.17 -3.07 -18.19
N ARG A 67 1.65 -3.69 -17.09
CA ARG A 67 2.92 -4.41 -17.06
C ARG A 67 2.97 -5.57 -18.06
N ALA A 68 1.90 -6.38 -18.14
CA ALA A 68 1.83 -7.50 -19.10
C ALA A 68 1.85 -7.01 -20.55
N PHE A 69 1.19 -5.87 -20.82
CA PHE A 69 1.20 -5.24 -22.13
C PHE A 69 2.61 -4.72 -22.51
N GLU A 70 3.29 -4.03 -21.58
CA GLU A 70 4.65 -3.51 -21.79
C GLU A 70 5.70 -4.62 -21.99
N GLU A 71 5.53 -5.76 -21.31
CA GLU A 71 6.40 -6.92 -21.43
C GLU A 71 6.10 -7.79 -22.66
N GLU A 72 4.99 -7.55 -23.35
CA GLU A 72 4.50 -8.35 -24.48
C GLU A 72 4.39 -9.87 -24.17
N ARG A 73 4.22 -10.20 -22.89
CA ARG A 73 4.10 -11.58 -22.38
C ARG A 73 3.28 -11.63 -21.08
N PRO A 74 2.75 -12.82 -20.72
CA PRO A 74 2.19 -13.04 -19.39
C PRO A 74 3.25 -12.78 -18.29
N LEU A 75 2.84 -12.12 -17.22
CA LEU A 75 3.70 -11.88 -16.08
C LEU A 75 3.96 -13.20 -15.32
N ARG A 76 5.18 -13.33 -14.83
CA ARG A 76 5.62 -14.46 -14.01
C ARG A 76 5.49 -14.10 -12.52
N HIS A 77 5.47 -15.12 -11.68
CA HIS A 77 5.38 -14.97 -10.22
C HIS A 77 6.41 -14.00 -9.65
N ASP A 78 7.66 -14.07 -10.12
CA ASP A 78 8.76 -13.26 -9.61
C ASP A 78 8.92 -11.90 -10.30
N ASP A 79 8.09 -11.59 -11.30
CA ASP A 79 8.16 -10.28 -11.96
C ASP A 79 7.74 -9.17 -10.97
N PRO A 80 8.44 -8.01 -10.98
CA PRO A 80 8.07 -6.89 -10.14
C PRO A 80 6.75 -6.28 -10.60
N VAL A 81 5.91 -5.85 -9.66
CA VAL A 81 4.67 -5.11 -9.94
C VAL A 81 4.98 -3.75 -10.54
N PHE A 82 6.04 -3.10 -10.09
CA PHE A 82 6.50 -1.80 -10.58
C PHE A 82 7.90 -1.91 -11.19
N LEU A 83 8.14 -1.21 -12.32
CA LEU A 83 9.46 -1.18 -12.97
C LEU A 83 10.48 -0.27 -12.26
N LEU A 84 10.08 0.38 -11.20
CA LEU A 84 10.98 1.20 -10.41
C LEU A 84 11.92 0.31 -9.60
N THR A 85 13.21 0.41 -9.85
CA THR A 85 14.21 -0.53 -9.34
C THR A 85 14.82 -0.11 -8.00
N ASN A 86 14.62 1.15 -7.58
CA ASN A 86 15.23 1.68 -6.37
C ASN A 86 14.42 2.85 -5.77
N GLU A 87 14.67 3.15 -4.49
CA GLU A 87 13.97 4.20 -3.77
C GLU A 87 14.21 5.60 -4.39
N GLN A 88 15.40 5.86 -4.91
CA GLN A 88 15.71 7.15 -5.54
C GLN A 88 14.92 7.37 -6.83
N SER A 89 14.74 6.33 -7.65
CA SER A 89 13.92 6.41 -8.87
C SER A 89 12.46 6.67 -8.53
N LEU A 90 11.93 6.01 -7.50
CA LEU A 90 10.57 6.23 -7.01
C LEU A 90 10.40 7.68 -6.50
N TYR A 91 11.37 8.19 -5.75
CA TYR A 91 11.37 9.56 -5.25
C TYR A 91 11.41 10.59 -6.40
N ASN A 92 12.28 10.41 -7.37
CA ASN A 92 12.40 11.29 -8.54
C ASN A 92 11.10 11.30 -9.37
N TYR A 93 10.51 10.11 -9.58
CA TYR A 93 9.23 9.98 -10.26
C TYR A 93 8.10 10.70 -9.50
N TRP A 94 8.08 10.57 -8.18
CA TRP A 94 7.10 11.25 -7.33
C TRP A 94 7.24 12.77 -7.40
N GLN A 95 8.46 13.29 -7.34
CA GLN A 95 8.70 14.73 -7.49
C GLN A 95 8.26 15.24 -8.87
N PHE A 96 8.56 14.47 -9.92
CA PHE A 96 8.12 14.82 -11.27
C PHE A 96 6.59 14.85 -11.36
N TYR A 97 5.93 13.81 -10.83
CA TYR A 97 4.47 13.73 -10.80
C TYR A 97 3.84 14.93 -10.09
N GLN A 98 4.36 15.32 -8.93
CA GLN A 98 3.87 16.47 -8.17
C GLN A 98 3.96 17.75 -8.99
N ARG A 99 5.10 18.00 -9.62
CA ARG A 99 5.27 19.20 -10.48
C ARG A 99 4.30 19.22 -11.65
N CYS A 100 4.10 18.10 -12.32
CA CYS A 100 3.17 18.00 -13.46
C CYS A 100 1.70 18.19 -13.06
N ASN A 101 1.36 17.89 -11.81
CA ASN A 101 -0.01 17.98 -11.30
C ASN A 101 -0.25 19.18 -10.38
N GLY A 102 0.71 20.10 -10.25
CA GLY A 102 0.56 21.33 -9.46
C GLY A 102 0.35 21.06 -7.96
N ILE A 103 0.93 20.00 -7.41
CA ILE A 103 0.84 19.70 -5.98
C ILE A 103 1.83 20.62 -5.24
N ASP A 104 1.27 21.60 -4.52
CA ASP A 104 2.02 22.59 -3.77
C ASP A 104 1.34 22.85 -2.40
N PRO A 105 2.05 22.79 -1.26
CA PRO A 105 3.45 22.41 -1.16
C PRO A 105 3.70 20.93 -1.51
N PRO A 106 4.92 20.59 -1.99
CA PRO A 106 5.27 19.23 -2.30
C PRO A 106 5.30 18.37 -1.03
N ILE A 107 4.74 17.16 -1.13
CA ILE A 107 4.68 16.19 -0.04
C ILE A 107 5.65 15.02 -0.28
N SER A 108 6.14 14.41 0.79
CA SER A 108 6.98 13.22 0.68
C SER A 108 6.15 11.97 0.34
N LEU A 109 6.82 10.94 -0.18
CA LEU A 109 6.16 9.62 -0.37
C LEU A 109 5.65 9.03 0.94
N TYR A 110 6.29 9.33 2.05
CA TYR A 110 5.89 8.84 3.36
C TYR A 110 4.60 9.52 3.85
N GLU A 111 4.38 10.77 3.45
CA GLU A 111 3.14 11.51 3.76
C GLU A 111 1.91 10.91 3.09
N LEU A 112 2.06 10.19 1.95
CA LEU A 112 0.95 9.44 1.37
C LEU A 112 0.43 8.36 2.34
N ARG A 113 1.31 7.76 3.12
CA ARG A 113 0.92 6.82 4.17
C ARG A 113 0.25 7.53 5.35
N HIS A 114 0.74 8.70 5.76
CA HIS A 114 0.07 9.49 6.79
C HIS A 114 -1.33 9.90 6.33
N THR A 115 -1.45 10.33 5.08
CA THR A 115 -2.76 10.64 4.47
C THR A 115 -3.71 9.44 4.55
N PHE A 116 -3.25 8.25 4.14
CA PHE A 116 -4.06 7.03 4.24
C PHE A 116 -4.52 6.78 5.68
N VAL A 117 -3.61 6.84 6.65
CA VAL A 117 -3.94 6.64 8.07
C VAL A 117 -5.00 7.64 8.52
N SER A 118 -4.82 8.93 8.27
CA SER A 118 -5.76 9.98 8.67
C SER A 118 -7.14 9.86 8.00
N MET A 119 -7.19 9.32 6.77
CA MET A 119 -8.47 9.11 6.06
C MET A 119 -9.28 7.96 6.65
N ILE A 120 -8.64 6.96 7.27
CA ILE A 120 -9.32 5.73 7.71
C ILE A 120 -9.29 5.50 9.23
N GLU A 121 -8.60 6.37 10.00
CA GLU A 121 -8.43 6.16 11.45
C GLU A 121 -9.75 6.08 12.22
N ASP A 122 -10.79 6.80 11.76
CA ASP A 122 -12.14 6.74 12.35
C ASP A 122 -13.01 5.60 11.78
N THR A 123 -12.55 4.99 10.67
CA THR A 123 -13.32 3.93 9.96
C THR A 123 -13.01 2.54 10.51
N VAL A 124 -11.79 2.32 10.98
CA VAL A 124 -11.31 1.02 11.45
C VAL A 124 -10.79 1.11 12.89
N SER A 125 -10.84 -0.01 13.61
CA SER A 125 -10.29 -0.01 14.97
C SER A 125 -8.77 0.26 14.97
N PRO A 126 -8.22 0.89 16.01
CA PRO A 126 -6.77 1.13 16.12
C PRO A 126 -5.92 -0.14 15.96
N ALA A 127 -6.44 -1.29 16.40
CA ALA A 127 -5.75 -2.58 16.24
C ALA A 127 -5.74 -3.05 14.77
N GLN A 128 -6.81 -2.84 14.02
CA GLN A 128 -6.87 -3.13 12.59
C GLN A 128 -5.94 -2.20 11.81
N LEU A 129 -6.01 -0.90 12.09
CA LEU A 129 -5.13 0.10 11.46
C LEU A 129 -3.66 -0.26 11.65
N ARG A 130 -3.23 -0.58 12.87
CA ARG A 130 -1.84 -1.00 13.15
C ARG A 130 -1.41 -2.23 12.36
N ARG A 131 -2.28 -3.24 12.24
CA ARG A 131 -1.98 -4.44 11.44
C ARG A 131 -1.83 -4.11 9.97
N MET A 132 -2.72 -3.27 9.42
CA MET A 132 -2.68 -2.87 8.01
C MET A 132 -1.38 -2.13 7.68
N VAL A 133 -1.01 -1.17 8.51
CA VAL A 133 0.19 -0.36 8.26
C VAL A 133 1.48 -0.98 8.79
N GLY A 134 1.43 -2.02 9.62
CA GLY A 134 2.63 -2.69 10.15
C GLY A 134 3.44 -1.82 11.10
N HIS A 135 2.79 -1.18 12.08
CA HIS A 135 3.47 -0.48 13.16
C HIS A 135 4.02 -1.46 14.19
N SER A 136 5.20 -1.16 14.75
CA SER A 136 5.82 -1.98 15.80
C SER A 136 5.05 -1.88 17.13
N LYS A 137 5.15 -2.92 17.94
CA LYS A 137 4.48 -3.04 19.25
C LYS A 137 4.83 -1.94 20.26
N ASN A 138 5.98 -1.26 20.09
CA ASN A 138 6.50 -0.29 21.06
C ASN A 138 5.84 1.09 21.03
N MET A 139 4.84 1.33 20.20
CA MET A 139 4.12 2.61 20.16
C MET A 139 2.80 2.62 20.93
N ASP A 140 2.51 1.57 21.71
CA ASP A 140 1.25 1.54 22.43
C ASP A 140 1.23 0.81 23.76
N THR A 141 0.76 1.55 24.74
CA THR A 141 0.31 1.08 26.06
C THR A 141 -1.13 0.55 26.06
N TYR A 142 -1.82 0.48 24.92
CA TYR A 142 -3.23 0.07 24.85
C TYR A 142 -3.42 -1.25 24.11
N GLY A 143 -3.74 -2.29 24.89
CA GLY A 143 -4.63 -3.37 24.48
C GLY A 143 -4.02 -4.51 23.69
N TRP A 144 -3.40 -5.41 24.39
CA TRP A 144 -3.33 -6.84 24.08
C TRP A 144 -4.75 -7.41 23.94
N TYR A 145 -4.95 -8.25 22.94
CA TYR A 145 -6.13 -9.06 22.59
C TYR A 145 -7.04 -8.48 21.51
N SER A 146 -6.62 -8.67 20.25
CA SER A 146 -7.62 -9.02 19.27
C SER A 146 -7.01 -10.13 18.39
N HIS A 147 -7.41 -11.36 18.67
CA HIS A 147 -7.28 -12.46 17.71
C HIS A 147 -7.88 -11.99 16.38
N ALA A 148 -7.22 -12.31 15.26
CA ALA A 148 -7.80 -12.06 13.94
C ALA A 148 -9.07 -12.89 13.84
N VAL A 149 -10.22 -12.26 13.98
CA VAL A 149 -11.51 -12.89 13.71
C VAL A 149 -11.64 -12.93 12.21
N GLU A 150 -11.85 -14.11 11.67
CA GLU A 150 -12.07 -14.34 10.25
C GLU A 150 -13.21 -13.42 9.75
N GLY A 151 -13.03 -12.76 8.59
CA GLY A 151 -13.99 -11.78 8.04
C GLY A 151 -13.86 -10.34 8.52
N ARG A 152 -13.20 -10.03 9.63
CA ARG A 152 -13.04 -8.64 10.09
C ARG A 152 -12.15 -7.79 9.16
N ALA A 153 -11.15 -8.41 8.53
CA ALA A 153 -10.28 -7.72 7.59
C ALA A 153 -11.02 -7.37 6.30
N ASP A 154 -11.89 -8.27 5.82
CA ASP A 154 -12.73 -8.04 4.64
C ASP A 154 -13.77 -6.94 4.91
N ALA A 155 -14.42 -6.95 6.06
CA ALA A 155 -15.34 -5.89 6.47
C ALA A 155 -14.65 -4.53 6.59
N ALA A 156 -13.44 -4.48 7.16
CA ALA A 156 -12.65 -3.25 7.21
C ALA A 156 -12.27 -2.75 5.81
N ALA A 157 -11.91 -3.65 4.89
CA ALA A 157 -11.59 -3.29 3.52
C ALA A 157 -12.79 -2.66 2.79
N LEU A 158 -14.01 -3.16 3.00
CA LEU A 158 -15.22 -2.57 2.44
C LEU A 158 -15.51 -1.19 3.03
N ALA A 159 -15.43 -1.04 4.35
CA ALA A 159 -15.62 0.26 5.01
C ALA A 159 -14.59 1.30 4.54
N ILE A 160 -13.35 0.89 4.31
CA ILE A 160 -12.31 1.75 3.74
C ILE A 160 -12.66 2.17 2.31
N ALA A 161 -13.20 1.27 1.49
CA ALA A 161 -13.62 1.61 0.13
C ALA A 161 -14.69 2.70 0.12
N ASP A 162 -15.68 2.61 1.01
CA ASP A 162 -16.74 3.61 1.14
C ASP A 162 -16.14 4.97 1.55
N THR A 163 -15.30 4.99 2.58
CA THR A 163 -14.61 6.21 3.03
C THR A 163 -13.76 6.83 1.91
N LEU A 164 -12.92 6.04 1.24
CA LEU A 164 -12.05 6.55 0.17
C LEU A 164 -12.82 7.00 -1.07
N SER A 165 -14.01 6.47 -1.31
CA SER A 165 -14.87 6.89 -2.42
C SER A 165 -15.32 8.34 -2.29
N GLU A 166 -15.41 8.88 -1.07
CA GLU A 166 -15.72 10.29 -0.82
C GLU A 166 -14.63 11.24 -1.31
N TYR A 167 -13.38 10.75 -1.40
CA TYR A 167 -12.23 11.52 -1.88
C TYR A 167 -11.90 11.27 -3.36
N ALA A 168 -12.69 10.45 -4.06
CA ALA A 168 -12.47 10.18 -5.47
C ALA A 168 -12.81 11.40 -6.34
N PRO A 169 -12.01 11.69 -7.40
CA PRO A 169 -12.32 12.76 -8.33
C PRO A 169 -13.71 12.52 -8.96
N GLY A 170 -14.65 13.46 -8.78
CA GLY A 170 -16.00 13.36 -9.30
C GLY A 170 -17.10 13.03 -8.29
N SER A 171 -16.77 12.71 -7.03
CA SER A 171 -17.73 12.58 -5.94
C SER A 171 -18.19 13.96 -5.43
N GLY A 172 -18.60 14.86 -6.33
CA GLY A 172 -18.99 16.22 -5.98
C GLY A 172 -20.16 16.23 -4.98
N LYS A 173 -19.92 16.70 -3.77
CA LYS A 173 -20.83 17.48 -2.93
C LYS A 173 -20.32 18.92 -2.86
#